data_c133840372ec3cd259789f9d5a8674b2
#
_entry.id   c133840372ec3cd259789f9d5a8674b2
#
_cell.length_a   1.000
_cell.length_b   1.000
_cell.length_c   1.000
_cell.angle_alpha   90.00
_cell.angle_beta   90.00
_cell.angle_gamma   90.00
#
_symmetry.space_group_name_H-M   'P 1'
#
loop_
_entity.id
_entity.type
_entity.pdbx_description
1 polymer ?
#
loop_
_entity_poly.entity_id
_entity_poly.type
_entity_poly.pdbx_seq_one_letter_code
_entity_poly.pdbx_strand_id
1 'polypeptide(L)'
;VKSSNSFSVQETLIKDSTLNSNIEFLINEIKIVNSSINEVGISISKIAKSLYEIKKLIKNNYWVKFTDSGIFNLSGRICRDLTTAHEKWLFNTKLPDHILAEVSPRTLAKIGNVDLKIRNNIIKMLKEGNSITEAKLNEIIAPKKDFEFKFNDEIKKAMYICNSLTNAEKLKQFKTIMIINVRQKEEIINLKKTISELKSKNHVN
;
A
#
# COMPACT_ATOMS: atom_id res chain seq x y z
N VAL A 1 28.05 26.96 1.47
CA VAL A 1 27.88 27.26 0.04
C VAL A 1 27.80 25.93 -0.67
N LYS A 2 26.57 25.47 -0.98
CA LYS A 2 26.35 24.27 -1.81
C LYS A 2 26.55 24.70 -3.25
N SER A 3 27.54 24.12 -3.93
CA SER A 3 27.71 24.30 -5.38
C SER A 3 26.41 23.89 -6.06
N SER A 4 25.82 24.82 -6.79
CA SER A 4 24.72 24.55 -7.71
C SER A 4 25.26 23.64 -8.79
N ASN A 5 25.07 22.33 -8.64
CA ASN A 5 25.22 21.41 -9.75
C ASN A 5 24.16 21.81 -10.81
N SER A 6 24.60 22.56 -11.79
CA SER A 6 23.79 22.84 -12.97
C SER A 6 23.63 21.52 -13.71
N PHE A 7 22.53 20.82 -13.46
CA PHE A 7 22.15 19.67 -14.27
C PHE A 7 21.80 20.18 -15.66
N SER A 8 22.69 19.94 -16.61
CA SER A 8 22.39 20.22 -18.03
C SER A 8 21.46 19.10 -18.52
N VAL A 9 20.24 19.46 -18.89
CA VAL A 9 19.32 18.56 -19.57
C VAL A 9 19.92 18.18 -20.91
N GLN A 10 20.48 16.98 -21.00
CA GLN A 10 21.00 16.48 -22.28
C GLN A 10 19.82 16.02 -23.15
N GLU A 11 19.85 16.40 -24.42
CA GLU A 11 18.82 16.01 -25.41
C GLU A 11 18.55 14.51 -25.46
N THR A 12 19.57 13.70 -25.14
CA THR A 12 19.46 12.23 -25.09
C THR A 12 18.49 11.72 -24.03
N LEU A 13 18.11 12.55 -23.03
CA LEU A 13 17.18 12.17 -21.96
C LEU A 13 15.72 12.28 -22.37
N ILE A 14 15.41 13.06 -23.37
CA ILE A 14 14.04 13.42 -23.79
C ILE A 14 13.57 12.49 -24.92
N LYS A 15 12.29 12.14 -24.90
CA LYS A 15 11.72 11.09 -25.77
C LYS A 15 11.39 11.56 -27.18
N ASP A 16 11.28 12.85 -27.47
CA ASP A 16 10.55 13.30 -28.65
C ASP A 16 11.28 14.37 -29.47
N SER A 17 10.92 14.50 -30.77
CA SER A 17 11.52 15.38 -31.77
C SER A 17 11.14 16.85 -31.62
N THR A 18 10.15 17.21 -30.78
CA THR A 18 9.80 18.61 -30.48
C THR A 18 10.56 19.10 -29.24
N LEU A 19 11.89 19.06 -29.37
CA LEU A 19 12.82 19.16 -28.24
C LEU A 19 12.65 20.45 -27.43
N ASN A 20 12.52 21.62 -28.09
CA ASN A 20 12.50 22.90 -27.39
C ASN A 20 11.24 23.11 -26.54
N SER A 21 10.06 22.77 -27.03
CA SER A 21 8.81 22.87 -26.25
C SER A 21 8.79 21.93 -25.08
N ASN A 22 9.36 20.75 -25.23
CA ASN A 22 9.48 19.77 -24.15
C ASN A 22 10.49 20.18 -23.08
N ILE A 23 11.58 20.86 -23.47
CA ILE A 23 12.56 21.42 -22.53
C ILE A 23 11.93 22.54 -21.69
N GLU A 24 11.23 23.50 -22.33
CA GLU A 24 10.55 24.58 -21.62
C GLU A 24 9.49 24.05 -20.65
N PHE A 25 8.68 23.10 -21.10
CA PHE A 25 7.70 22.45 -20.25
C PHE A 25 8.37 21.75 -19.06
N LEU A 26 9.44 21.00 -19.28
CA LEU A 26 10.20 20.32 -18.23
C LEU A 26 10.75 21.31 -17.20
N ILE A 27 11.34 22.42 -17.64
CA ILE A 27 11.86 23.48 -16.76
C ILE A 27 10.74 24.06 -15.91
N ASN A 28 9.58 24.33 -16.52
CA ASN A 28 8.43 24.87 -15.81
C ASN A 28 7.90 23.89 -14.75
N GLU A 29 7.75 22.61 -15.07
CA GLU A 29 7.29 21.58 -14.12
C GLU A 29 8.29 21.40 -12.97
N ILE A 30 9.60 21.47 -13.22
CA ILE A 30 10.63 21.45 -12.16
C ILE A 30 10.45 22.65 -11.21
N LYS A 31 10.19 23.86 -11.75
CA LYS A 31 9.94 25.05 -10.94
C LYS A 31 8.67 24.89 -10.09
N ILE A 32 7.59 24.32 -10.65
CA ILE A 32 6.34 24.03 -9.93
C ILE A 32 6.59 23.08 -8.76
N VAL A 33 7.34 21.98 -8.99
CA VAL A 33 7.69 21.03 -7.92
C VAL A 33 8.46 21.75 -6.82
N ASN A 34 9.51 22.48 -7.15
CA ASN A 34 10.37 23.12 -6.17
C ASN A 34 9.66 24.27 -5.41
N SER A 35 8.78 25.04 -6.06
CA SER A 35 7.97 26.07 -5.39
C SER A 35 6.93 25.46 -4.47
N SER A 36 6.25 24.38 -4.90
CA SER A 36 5.23 23.69 -4.10
C SER A 36 5.81 23.04 -2.83
N ILE A 37 7.09 22.68 -2.83
CA ILE A 37 7.79 22.17 -1.65
C ILE A 37 8.04 23.27 -0.61
N ASN A 38 8.28 24.49 -1.09
CA ASN A 38 8.62 25.63 -0.22
C ASN A 38 7.37 26.35 0.34
N GLU A 39 6.20 26.10 -0.23
CA GLU A 39 4.94 26.66 0.27
C GLU A 39 4.49 25.94 1.54
N VAL A 40 4.03 26.71 2.54
CA VAL A 40 3.41 26.17 3.75
C VAL A 40 2.06 25.55 3.36
N GLY A 41 2.01 24.23 3.30
CA GLY A 41 0.83 23.49 2.83
C GLY A 41 1.10 22.80 1.49
N ILE A 42 2.06 21.87 1.51
CA ILE A 42 2.48 21.09 0.34
C ILE A 42 1.30 20.39 -0.31
N SER A 43 0.97 20.75 -1.53
CA SER A 43 0.00 20.00 -2.34
C SER A 43 0.65 18.72 -2.88
N ILE A 44 0.50 17.64 -2.14
CA ILE A 44 1.01 16.32 -2.54
C ILE A 44 0.49 15.90 -3.92
N SER A 45 -0.80 16.18 -4.18
CA SER A 45 -1.43 15.89 -5.48
C SER A 45 -0.76 16.64 -6.63
N LYS A 46 -0.46 17.94 -6.43
CA LYS A 46 0.17 18.79 -7.43
C LYS A 46 1.60 18.34 -7.74
N ILE A 47 2.40 18.09 -6.69
CA ILE A 47 3.77 17.59 -6.84
C ILE A 47 3.77 16.24 -7.57
N ALA A 48 2.92 15.30 -7.14
CA ALA A 48 2.83 13.98 -7.72
C ALA A 48 2.43 14.03 -9.21
N LYS A 49 1.50 14.94 -9.58
CA LYS A 49 1.10 15.18 -10.96
C LYS A 49 2.26 15.73 -11.80
N SER A 50 2.93 16.79 -11.33
CA SER A 50 4.05 17.40 -12.06
C SER A 50 5.21 16.41 -12.25
N LEU A 51 5.55 15.63 -11.22
CA LEU A 51 6.56 14.57 -11.34
C LEU A 51 6.16 13.50 -12.36
N TYR A 52 4.88 13.15 -12.44
CA TYR A 52 4.38 12.21 -13.44
C TYR A 52 4.47 12.77 -14.87
N GLU A 53 4.11 14.05 -15.07
CA GLU A 53 4.26 14.70 -16.39
C GLU A 53 5.73 14.76 -16.83
N ILE A 54 6.64 15.09 -15.91
CA ILE A 54 8.09 15.03 -16.17
C ILE A 54 8.53 13.61 -16.55
N LYS A 55 8.06 12.58 -15.80
CA LYS A 55 8.42 11.17 -16.11
C LYS A 55 8.05 10.79 -17.54
N LYS A 56 6.93 11.28 -18.07
CA LYS A 56 6.51 10.98 -19.45
C LYS A 56 7.49 11.48 -20.49
N LEU A 57 8.20 12.56 -20.21
CA LEU A 57 9.19 13.15 -21.12
C LEU A 57 10.56 12.47 -21.04
N ILE A 58 10.86 11.82 -19.90
CA ILE A 58 12.15 11.19 -19.67
C ILE A 58 12.10 9.73 -20.16
N LYS A 59 13.16 9.27 -20.83
CA LYS A 59 13.32 7.86 -21.20
C LYS A 59 13.36 7.00 -19.91
N ASN A 60 12.65 5.87 -19.88
CA ASN A 60 12.45 5.05 -18.68
C ASN A 60 13.75 4.63 -17.97
N ASN A 61 14.80 4.31 -18.75
CA ASN A 61 16.12 3.93 -18.24
C ASN A 61 16.87 5.06 -17.53
N TYR A 62 16.46 6.32 -17.75
CA TYR A 62 17.09 7.49 -17.12
C TYR A 62 16.30 8.06 -15.93
N TRP A 63 15.04 7.64 -15.71
CA TRP A 63 14.18 8.20 -14.67
C TRP A 63 14.83 8.16 -13.27
N VAL A 64 15.45 7.03 -12.91
CA VAL A 64 16.12 6.89 -11.61
C VAL A 64 17.28 7.87 -11.49
N LYS A 65 18.18 7.92 -12.49
CA LYS A 65 19.32 8.84 -12.51
C LYS A 65 18.86 10.30 -12.46
N PHE A 66 17.79 10.63 -13.19
CA PHE A 66 17.22 11.97 -13.22
C PHE A 66 16.67 12.40 -11.85
N THR A 67 15.91 11.54 -11.18
CA THR A 67 15.39 11.85 -9.84
C THR A 67 16.48 11.91 -8.78
N ASP A 68 17.54 11.13 -8.92
CA ASP A 68 18.66 11.10 -7.97
C ASP A 68 19.72 12.21 -8.25
N SER A 69 19.57 13.00 -9.31
CA SER A 69 20.50 14.07 -9.69
C SER A 69 20.50 15.29 -8.76
N GLY A 70 19.52 15.37 -7.82
CA GLY A 70 19.38 16.53 -6.93
C GLY A 70 18.71 17.75 -7.56
N ILE A 71 18.13 17.61 -8.76
CA ILE A 71 17.39 18.70 -9.44
C ILE A 71 16.13 19.12 -8.69
N PHE A 72 15.56 18.20 -7.90
CA PHE A 72 14.43 18.45 -7.02
C PHE A 72 14.91 18.67 -5.58
N ASN A 73 14.21 19.53 -4.84
CA ASN A 73 14.38 19.70 -3.38
C ASN A 73 13.78 18.51 -2.58
N LEU A 74 13.66 17.36 -3.21
CA LEU A 74 13.18 16.08 -2.67
C LEU A 74 14.19 14.99 -2.95
N SER A 75 14.21 13.97 -2.10
CA SER A 75 15.00 12.78 -2.44
C SER A 75 14.42 12.07 -3.67
N GLY A 76 15.28 11.49 -4.50
CA GLY A 76 14.84 10.77 -5.69
C GLY A 76 13.85 9.64 -5.36
N ARG A 77 13.98 9.01 -4.19
CA ARG A 77 13.03 8.02 -3.71
C ARG A 77 11.62 8.60 -3.54
N ILE A 78 11.51 9.75 -2.85
CA ILE A 78 10.21 10.42 -2.67
C ILE A 78 9.60 10.79 -4.02
N CYS A 79 10.41 11.31 -4.95
CA CYS A 79 9.94 11.62 -6.31
C CYS A 79 9.36 10.39 -7.00
N ARG A 80 10.03 9.24 -6.92
CA ARG A 80 9.56 7.98 -7.54
C ARG A 80 8.30 7.44 -6.85
N ASP A 81 8.22 7.51 -5.51
CA ASP A 81 7.06 7.07 -4.74
C ASP A 81 5.82 7.92 -5.08
N LEU A 82 5.95 9.25 -5.13
CA LEU A 82 4.85 10.15 -5.51
C LEU A 82 4.42 9.96 -6.96
N THR A 83 5.37 9.77 -7.88
CA THR A 83 5.07 9.46 -9.27
C THR A 83 4.26 8.17 -9.40
N THR A 84 4.68 7.11 -8.68
CA THR A 84 3.98 5.82 -8.66
C THR A 84 2.57 5.97 -8.07
N ALA A 85 2.43 6.72 -6.99
CA ALA A 85 1.13 6.98 -6.38
C ALA A 85 0.19 7.69 -7.36
N HIS A 86 0.68 8.73 -8.07
CA HIS A 86 -0.13 9.45 -9.05
C HIS A 86 -0.54 8.52 -10.20
N GLU A 87 0.41 7.82 -10.80
CA GLU A 87 0.18 6.91 -11.94
C GLU A 87 -0.85 5.82 -11.63
N LYS A 88 -0.85 5.31 -10.40
CA LYS A 88 -1.68 4.16 -10.01
C LYS A 88 -3.07 4.53 -9.51
N TRP A 89 -3.23 5.68 -8.83
CA TRP A 89 -4.51 5.97 -8.18
C TRP A 89 -4.81 7.43 -7.84
N LEU A 90 -3.81 8.28 -7.53
CA LEU A 90 -4.09 9.67 -7.10
C LEU A 90 -4.76 10.50 -8.20
N PHE A 91 -4.47 10.23 -9.47
CA PHE A 91 -5.06 10.96 -10.59
C PHE A 91 -6.59 10.86 -10.65
N ASN A 92 -7.17 9.77 -10.14
CA ASN A 92 -8.62 9.53 -10.09
C ASN A 92 -9.25 9.81 -8.72
N THR A 93 -8.44 10.23 -7.73
CA THR A 93 -8.89 10.35 -6.36
C THR A 93 -9.07 11.81 -5.98
N LYS A 94 -10.28 12.17 -5.51
CA LYS A 94 -10.58 13.49 -4.98
C LYS A 94 -10.38 13.50 -3.45
N LEU A 95 -9.18 13.17 -2.99
CA LEU A 95 -8.82 13.33 -1.57
C LEU A 95 -8.23 14.72 -1.36
N PRO A 96 -8.64 15.43 -0.29
CA PRO A 96 -8.04 16.71 0.08
C PRO A 96 -6.55 16.57 0.38
N ASP A 97 -5.75 17.57 0.01
CA ASP A 97 -4.30 17.56 0.19
C ASP A 97 -3.88 17.41 1.66
N HIS A 98 -4.64 17.98 2.61
CA HIS A 98 -4.33 17.82 4.04
C HIS A 98 -4.40 16.35 4.48
N ILE A 99 -5.33 15.55 3.94
CA ILE A 99 -5.40 14.10 4.23
C ILE A 99 -4.21 13.38 3.59
N LEU A 100 -3.84 13.75 2.36
CA LEU A 100 -2.71 13.16 1.68
C LEU A 100 -1.37 13.51 2.35
N ALA A 101 -1.25 14.70 2.94
CA ALA A 101 -0.06 15.16 3.64
C ALA A 101 0.23 14.33 4.92
N GLU A 102 -0.78 13.72 5.53
CA GLU A 102 -0.63 12.83 6.68
C GLU A 102 -0.10 11.43 6.31
N VAL A 103 -0.12 11.08 5.03
CA VAL A 103 0.31 9.76 4.54
C VAL A 103 1.67 9.87 3.89
N SER A 104 2.63 9.05 4.34
CA SER A 104 3.97 9.08 3.76
C SER A 104 3.96 8.76 2.25
N PRO A 105 4.85 9.37 1.43
CA PRO A 105 4.95 9.09 -0.01
C PRO A 105 5.08 7.59 -0.31
N ARG A 106 5.85 6.87 0.50
CA ARG A 106 6.01 5.42 0.38
C ARG A 106 4.70 4.67 0.61
N THR A 107 3.92 5.08 1.61
CA THR A 107 2.61 4.49 1.89
C THR A 107 1.65 4.79 0.74
N LEU A 108 1.64 6.02 0.20
CA LEU A 108 0.86 6.37 -0.98
C LEU A 108 1.21 5.50 -2.20
N ALA A 109 2.50 5.27 -2.46
CA ALA A 109 2.95 4.37 -3.53
C ALA A 109 2.49 2.93 -3.31
N LYS A 110 2.59 2.41 -2.08
CA LYS A 110 2.11 1.07 -1.72
C LYS A 110 0.61 0.91 -1.92
N ILE A 111 -0.20 1.90 -1.55
CA ILE A 111 -1.65 1.91 -1.79
C ILE A 111 -1.95 1.77 -3.29
N GLY A 112 -1.11 2.33 -4.15
CA GLY A 112 -1.21 2.17 -5.60
C GLY A 112 -1.05 0.73 -6.11
N ASN A 113 -0.34 -0.11 -5.36
CA ASN A 113 0.01 -1.47 -5.75
C ASN A 113 -0.88 -2.56 -5.12
N VAL A 114 -1.87 -2.18 -4.29
CA VAL A 114 -2.84 -3.14 -3.74
C VAL A 114 -4.03 -3.33 -4.68
N ASP A 115 -4.78 -4.42 -4.45
CA ASP A 115 -6.01 -4.69 -5.18
C ASP A 115 -7.02 -3.54 -5.07
N LEU A 116 -7.82 -3.36 -6.12
CA LEU A 116 -8.80 -2.28 -6.21
C LEU A 116 -9.77 -2.28 -5.02
N LYS A 117 -10.21 -3.45 -4.57
CA LYS A 117 -11.12 -3.59 -3.42
C LYS A 117 -10.48 -3.09 -2.12
N ILE A 118 -9.24 -3.49 -1.88
CA ILE A 118 -8.46 -3.05 -0.71
C ILE A 118 -8.20 -1.56 -0.79
N ARG A 119 -7.80 -1.06 -1.96
CA ARG A 119 -7.57 0.38 -2.20
C ARG A 119 -8.80 1.22 -1.92
N ASN A 120 -9.96 0.82 -2.41
CA ASN A 120 -11.22 1.54 -2.18
C ASN A 120 -11.58 1.58 -0.68
N ASN A 121 -11.33 0.50 0.06
CA ASN A 121 -11.50 0.50 1.51
C ASN A 121 -10.54 1.47 2.21
N ILE A 122 -9.27 1.49 1.82
CA ILE A 122 -8.28 2.43 2.35
C ILE A 122 -8.68 3.88 2.05
N ILE A 123 -9.13 4.18 0.83
CA ILE A 123 -9.60 5.52 0.45
C ILE A 123 -10.81 5.93 1.31
N LYS A 124 -11.73 5.00 1.58
CA LYS A 124 -12.86 5.25 2.49
C LYS A 124 -12.37 5.57 3.91
N MET A 125 -11.45 4.78 4.45
CA MET A 125 -10.86 5.02 5.77
C MET A 125 -10.18 6.40 5.85
N LEU A 126 -9.43 6.79 4.82
CA LEU A 126 -8.80 8.11 4.75
C LEU A 126 -9.84 9.25 4.74
N LYS A 127 -10.95 9.10 4.00
CA LYS A 127 -12.06 10.08 4.00
C LYS A 127 -12.76 10.20 5.34
N GLU A 128 -12.78 9.14 6.12
CA GLU A 128 -13.34 9.09 7.48
C GLU A 128 -12.36 9.64 8.54
N GLY A 129 -11.18 10.15 8.13
CA GLY A 129 -10.19 10.72 9.03
C GLY A 129 -9.29 9.69 9.72
N ASN A 130 -9.30 8.44 9.24
CA ASN A 130 -8.39 7.41 9.78
C ASN A 130 -6.97 7.62 9.26
N SER A 131 -5.99 7.71 10.14
CA SER A 131 -4.58 7.73 9.76
C SER A 131 -4.13 6.37 9.24
N ILE A 132 -3.48 6.35 8.08
CA ILE A 132 -2.94 5.14 7.45
C ILE A 132 -1.42 5.20 7.45
N THR A 133 -0.83 4.56 8.45
CA THR A 133 0.61 4.36 8.53
C THR A 133 1.05 3.17 7.65
N GLU A 134 2.34 3.06 7.35
CA GLU A 134 2.88 1.91 6.61
C GLU A 134 2.64 0.58 7.36
N ALA A 135 2.73 0.57 8.69
CA ALA A 135 2.42 -0.59 9.52
C ALA A 135 0.96 -1.01 9.37
N LYS A 136 0.03 -0.07 9.51
CA LYS A 136 -1.41 -0.34 9.35
C LYS A 136 -1.77 -0.80 7.95
N LEU A 137 -1.13 -0.22 6.94
CA LEU A 137 -1.29 -0.67 5.55
C LEU A 137 -0.82 -2.12 5.39
N ASN A 138 0.33 -2.47 5.96
CA ASN A 138 0.84 -3.85 5.91
C ASN A 138 -0.10 -4.84 6.62
N GLU A 139 -0.73 -4.45 7.73
CA GLU A 139 -1.75 -5.27 8.41
C GLU A 139 -3.00 -5.49 7.53
N ILE A 140 -3.44 -4.45 6.81
CA ILE A 140 -4.60 -4.53 5.90
C ILE A 140 -4.28 -5.42 4.68
N ILE A 141 -3.04 -5.32 4.16
CA ILE A 141 -2.58 -6.06 2.97
C ILE A 141 -2.14 -7.48 3.34
N ALA A 142 -1.58 -7.64 4.55
CA ALA A 142 -1.17 -8.97 4.99
C ALA A 142 -2.37 -9.89 4.77
N PRO A 143 -2.21 -10.99 4.01
CA PRO A 143 -3.23 -12.00 4.00
C PRO A 143 -3.51 -12.23 5.47
N LYS A 144 -4.78 -12.08 5.90
CA LYS A 144 -5.20 -12.62 7.20
C LYS A 144 -4.56 -13.99 7.18
N LYS A 145 -3.56 -14.20 8.05
CA LYS A 145 -2.92 -15.53 8.18
C LYS A 145 -4.09 -16.43 8.47
N ASP A 146 -4.66 -16.96 7.40
CA ASP A 146 -5.87 -17.73 7.50
C ASP A 146 -5.49 -18.86 8.40
N PHE A 147 -6.19 -18.94 9.50
CA PHE A 147 -6.28 -20.14 10.28
C PHE A 147 -6.51 -21.35 9.35
N GLU A 148 -7.07 -21.13 8.17
CA GLU A 148 -7.18 -22.07 7.06
C GLU A 148 -5.83 -22.61 6.53
N PHE A 149 -4.76 -21.82 6.48
CA PHE A 149 -3.49 -22.33 5.90
C PHE A 149 -2.81 -23.32 6.86
N LYS A 150 -2.80 -23.03 8.15
CA LYS A 150 -2.36 -24.00 9.18
C LYS A 150 -3.31 -25.20 9.25
N PHE A 151 -4.61 -24.94 9.17
CA PHE A 151 -5.64 -25.96 9.17
C PHE A 151 -5.52 -26.89 7.96
N ASN A 152 -5.25 -26.38 6.76
CA ASN A 152 -5.02 -27.18 5.56
C ASN A 152 -3.75 -28.04 5.64
N ASP A 153 -2.67 -27.54 6.24
CA ASP A 153 -1.45 -28.33 6.44
C ASP A 153 -1.61 -29.40 7.52
N GLU A 154 -2.34 -29.09 8.59
CA GLU A 154 -2.70 -30.06 9.61
C GLU A 154 -3.66 -31.13 9.07
N ILE A 155 -4.63 -30.76 8.24
CA ILE A 155 -5.51 -31.70 7.56
C ILE A 155 -4.71 -32.60 6.61
N LYS A 156 -3.77 -32.07 5.82
CA LYS A 156 -2.93 -32.86 4.92
C LYS A 156 -2.08 -33.85 5.71
N LYS A 157 -1.47 -33.43 6.82
CA LYS A 157 -0.73 -34.33 7.73
C LYS A 157 -1.64 -35.39 8.34
N ALA A 158 -2.82 -35.01 8.80
CA ALA A 158 -3.80 -35.93 9.35
C ALA A 158 -4.29 -36.94 8.30
N MET A 159 -4.52 -36.51 7.06
CA MET A 159 -4.89 -37.40 5.95
C MET A 159 -3.76 -38.36 5.60
N TYR A 160 -2.50 -37.90 5.58
CA TYR A 160 -1.34 -38.78 5.34
C TYR A 160 -1.24 -39.85 6.42
N ILE A 161 -1.36 -39.46 7.70
CA ILE A 161 -1.38 -40.40 8.84
C ILE A 161 -2.57 -41.37 8.72
N CYS A 162 -3.77 -40.87 8.43
CA CYS A 162 -4.97 -41.67 8.24
C CYS A 162 -4.81 -42.70 7.12
N ASN A 163 -4.11 -42.38 6.04
CA ASN A 163 -3.91 -43.31 4.92
C ASN A 163 -2.98 -44.47 5.25
N SER A 164 -2.09 -44.31 6.24
CA SER A 164 -1.20 -45.35 6.73
C SER A 164 -1.79 -46.28 7.78
N LEU A 165 -3.00 -45.97 8.29
CA LEU A 165 -3.63 -46.74 9.35
C LEU A 165 -4.55 -47.83 8.82
N THR A 166 -4.74 -48.89 9.62
CA THR A 166 -5.76 -49.90 9.38
C THR A 166 -7.19 -49.33 9.51
N ASN A 167 -8.17 -50.00 8.95
CA ASN A 167 -9.58 -49.52 9.04
C ASN A 167 -10.10 -49.43 10.48
N ALA A 168 -9.65 -50.28 11.36
CA ALA A 168 -10.03 -50.23 12.79
C ALA A 168 -9.42 -48.99 13.49
N GLU A 169 -8.14 -48.72 13.20
CA GLU A 169 -7.44 -47.52 13.73
C GLU A 169 -8.05 -46.24 13.18
N LYS A 170 -8.40 -46.21 11.88
CA LYS A 170 -9.12 -45.09 11.25
C LYS A 170 -10.44 -44.80 11.96
N LEU A 171 -11.22 -45.81 12.24
CA LEU A 171 -12.51 -45.66 12.93
C LEU A 171 -12.33 -45.10 14.34
N LYS A 172 -11.31 -45.59 15.08
CA LYS A 172 -10.99 -45.11 16.43
C LYS A 172 -10.56 -43.65 16.40
N GLN A 173 -9.66 -43.27 15.49
CA GLN A 173 -9.23 -41.89 15.36
C GLN A 173 -10.36 -40.96 14.89
N PHE A 174 -11.20 -41.40 13.97
CA PHE A 174 -12.36 -40.65 13.52
C PHE A 174 -13.32 -40.34 14.68
N LYS A 175 -13.62 -41.32 15.54
CA LYS A 175 -14.43 -41.11 16.74
C LYS A 175 -13.78 -40.08 17.67
N THR A 176 -12.46 -40.14 17.88
CA THR A 176 -11.75 -39.20 18.75
C THR A 176 -11.81 -37.76 18.17
N ILE A 177 -11.58 -37.61 16.87
CA ILE A 177 -11.68 -36.30 16.20
C ILE A 177 -13.09 -35.72 16.28
N MET A 178 -14.12 -36.56 16.10
CA MET A 178 -15.52 -36.14 16.26
C MET A 178 -15.82 -35.62 17.67
N ILE A 179 -15.33 -36.31 18.70
CA ILE A 179 -15.50 -35.86 20.09
C ILE A 179 -14.80 -34.51 20.32
N ILE A 180 -13.57 -34.34 19.83
CA ILE A 180 -12.83 -33.07 19.95
C ILE A 180 -13.57 -31.96 19.27
N ASN A 181 -14.05 -32.17 18.04
CA ASN A 181 -14.80 -31.19 17.28
C ASN A 181 -16.10 -30.74 17.96
N VAL A 182 -16.81 -31.68 18.60
CA VAL A 182 -18.02 -31.35 19.36
C VAL A 182 -17.66 -30.44 20.54
N ARG A 183 -16.64 -30.81 21.33
CA ARG A 183 -16.18 -30.00 22.46
C ARG A 183 -15.73 -28.60 22.04
N GLN A 184 -14.96 -28.48 20.97
CA GLN A 184 -14.54 -27.19 20.47
C GLN A 184 -15.72 -26.31 20.01
N LYS A 185 -16.74 -26.89 19.40
CA LYS A 185 -17.97 -26.17 19.06
C LYS A 185 -18.70 -25.63 20.26
N GLU A 186 -18.82 -26.43 21.31
CA GLU A 186 -19.43 -26.02 22.59
C GLU A 186 -18.65 -24.88 23.24
N GLU A 187 -17.32 -24.97 23.24
CA GLU A 187 -16.44 -23.90 23.75
C GLU A 187 -16.59 -22.59 22.98
N ILE A 188 -16.63 -22.66 21.66
CA ILE A 188 -16.87 -21.48 20.79
C ILE A 188 -18.24 -20.85 21.08
N ILE A 189 -19.27 -21.64 21.29
CA ILE A 189 -20.61 -21.14 21.65
C ILE A 189 -20.57 -20.43 23.01
N ASN A 190 -19.91 -21.01 24.01
CA ASN A 190 -19.76 -20.41 25.33
C ASN A 190 -18.96 -19.10 25.29
N LEU A 191 -17.84 -19.05 24.54
CA LEU A 191 -17.05 -17.84 24.34
C LEU A 191 -17.86 -16.74 23.66
N LYS A 192 -18.64 -17.07 22.63
CA LYS A 192 -19.52 -16.09 21.96
C LYS A 192 -20.56 -15.51 22.90
N LYS A 193 -21.14 -16.33 23.78
CA LYS A 193 -22.09 -15.90 24.81
C LYS A 193 -21.41 -14.94 25.80
N THR A 194 -20.24 -15.29 26.31
CA THR A 194 -19.46 -14.44 27.24
C THR A 194 -19.10 -13.09 26.59
N ILE A 195 -18.66 -13.09 25.31
CA ILE A 195 -18.39 -11.85 24.59
C ILE A 195 -19.64 -10.97 24.44
N SER A 196 -20.80 -11.57 24.18
CA SER A 196 -22.06 -10.81 24.07
C SER A 196 -22.46 -10.18 25.40
N GLU A 197 -22.30 -10.91 26.53
CA GLU A 197 -22.54 -10.43 27.87
C GLU A 197 -21.59 -9.30 28.29
N LEU A 198 -20.32 -9.40 27.95
CA LEU A 198 -19.34 -8.33 28.19
C LEU A 198 -19.62 -7.06 27.36
N LYS A 199 -20.04 -7.22 26.10
CA LYS A 199 -20.44 -6.07 25.26
C LYS A 199 -21.66 -5.37 25.80
N SER A 200 -22.67 -6.09 26.30
CA SER A 200 -23.86 -5.48 26.89
C SER A 200 -23.56 -4.72 28.19
N LYS A 201 -22.60 -5.16 28.99
CA LYS A 201 -22.15 -4.47 30.21
C LYS A 201 -21.37 -3.19 29.92
N ASN A 202 -20.61 -3.13 28.80
CA ASN A 202 -19.84 -1.94 28.43
C ASN A 202 -20.66 -0.85 27.71
N HIS A 203 -21.93 -1.10 27.40
CA HIS A 203 -22.85 -0.10 26.83
C HIS A 203 -23.76 0.56 27.88
N VAL A 204 -23.59 0.25 29.17
CA VAL A 204 -24.42 0.77 30.29
C VAL A 204 -23.65 1.76 31.18
N ASN A 205 -22.42 2.17 30.79
CA ASN A 205 -21.66 3.22 31.50
C ASN A 205 -21.49 4.46 30.63
#